data_3230719031e4db6a797982ab04d832e3
#
_entry.id   3230719031e4db6a797982ab04d832e3
#
_cell.length_a   1.000
_cell.length_b   1.000
_cell.length_c   1.000
_cell.angle_alpha   90.00
_cell.angle_beta   90.00
_cell.angle_gamma   90.00
#
_symmetry.space_group_name_H-M   'P 1'
#
loop_
_entity.id
_entity.type
_entity.pdbx_description
1 polymer ?
#
loop_
_entity_poly.entity_id
_entity_poly.type
_entity_poly.pdbx_seq_one_letter_code
_entity_poly.pdbx_strand_id
1 'polypeptide(L)'
;MRYLLLPLLVVVLDTICIISAAFFSIYIRFEDTAIAQKYLEMLISQLPIAVAVHLVVYFVFKLYGRVWRYAGSIELVAIVAANIVAALSWYGISIYIDLALPRSLYIFTASILVLFVGGSRLFFRIYSCFINKSKHKFISSKKDKVLIVGAGDAGALLLRELNQYHIGKRQVIGFIDDDKTKIGKYMVGTKVLGSRDDIVALADNYEIDEIIIAMPYSKRKKYQRNYQHL
;
A
#
# COMPACT_ATOMS: atom_id res chain seq x y z
N MET A 1 10.17 -2.85 -21.87
CA MET A 1 8.79 -2.57 -22.30
C MET A 1 7.75 -2.64 -21.16
N ARG A 2 7.72 -3.65 -20.27
CA ARG A 2 6.73 -3.75 -19.17
C ARG A 2 6.74 -2.60 -18.16
N TYR A 3 7.88 -1.95 -17.92
CA TYR A 3 8.02 -0.88 -16.90
C TYR A 3 7.43 0.48 -17.33
N LEU A 4 7.25 0.71 -18.63
CA LEU A 4 6.63 1.93 -19.16
C LEU A 4 5.11 1.81 -19.33
N LEU A 5 4.59 0.60 -19.45
CA LEU A 5 3.15 0.36 -19.65
C LEU A 5 2.33 0.61 -18.35
N LEU A 6 2.89 0.33 -17.19
CA LEU A 6 2.20 0.51 -15.90
C LEU A 6 1.87 1.99 -15.61
N PRO A 7 2.84 2.93 -15.65
CA PRO A 7 2.53 4.34 -15.42
C PRO A 7 1.57 4.92 -16.46
N LEU A 8 1.66 4.48 -17.72
CA LEU A 8 0.74 4.92 -18.78
C LEU A 8 -0.71 4.48 -18.48
N LEU A 9 -0.89 3.24 -18.06
CA LEU A 9 -2.23 2.71 -17.70
C LEU A 9 -2.84 3.49 -16.54
N VAL A 10 -2.02 3.93 -15.58
CA VAL A 10 -2.49 4.75 -14.44
C VAL A 10 -2.92 6.13 -14.89
N VAL A 11 -2.15 6.78 -15.76
CA VAL A 11 -2.53 8.08 -16.34
C VAL A 11 -3.86 7.98 -17.09
N VAL A 12 -4.06 6.92 -17.85
CA VAL A 12 -5.34 6.67 -18.56
C VAL A 12 -6.48 6.48 -17.56
N LEU A 13 -6.29 5.70 -16.50
CA LEU A 13 -7.30 5.49 -15.46
C LEU A 13 -7.61 6.80 -14.72
N ASP A 14 -6.60 7.57 -14.34
CA ASP A 14 -6.80 8.87 -13.68
C ASP A 14 -7.56 9.83 -14.61
N THR A 15 -7.26 9.84 -15.91
CA THR A 15 -8.00 10.64 -16.90
C THR A 15 -9.48 10.24 -16.95
N ILE A 16 -9.79 8.95 -16.97
CA ILE A 16 -11.16 8.44 -16.93
C ILE A 16 -11.84 8.85 -15.62
N CYS A 17 -11.15 8.76 -14.49
CA CYS A 17 -11.66 9.20 -13.20
C CYS A 17 -11.98 10.70 -13.19
N ILE A 18 -11.11 11.56 -13.76
CA ILE A 18 -11.31 13.00 -13.83
C ILE A 18 -12.55 13.32 -14.64
N ILE A 19 -12.68 12.74 -15.83
CA ILE A 19 -13.82 12.94 -16.70
C ILE A 19 -15.11 12.46 -16.01
N SER A 20 -15.11 11.26 -15.46
CA SER A 20 -16.26 10.69 -14.76
C SER A 20 -16.68 11.53 -13.56
N ALA A 21 -15.72 12.00 -12.74
CA ALA A 21 -16.00 12.83 -11.58
C ALA A 21 -16.62 14.18 -11.97
N ALA A 22 -16.14 14.80 -13.05
CA ALA A 22 -16.67 16.04 -13.56
C ALA A 22 -18.14 15.89 -14.02
N PHE A 23 -18.47 14.84 -14.76
CA PHE A 23 -19.85 14.54 -15.14
C PHE A 23 -20.72 14.21 -13.92
N PHE A 24 -20.25 13.38 -13.01
CA PHE A 24 -20.97 13.05 -11.78
C PHE A 24 -21.26 14.28 -10.92
N SER A 25 -20.36 15.27 -10.87
CA SER A 25 -20.55 16.49 -10.10
C SER A 25 -21.74 17.32 -10.61
N ILE A 26 -21.97 17.38 -11.93
CA ILE A 26 -23.17 18.04 -12.51
C ILE A 26 -24.42 17.27 -12.12
N TYR A 27 -24.41 15.95 -12.28
CA TYR A 27 -25.56 15.10 -11.99
C TYR A 27 -26.00 15.18 -10.52
N ILE A 28 -25.04 15.22 -9.59
CA ILE A 28 -25.34 15.35 -8.16
C ILE A 28 -25.83 16.76 -7.81
N ARG A 29 -25.34 17.79 -8.52
CA ARG A 29 -25.62 19.18 -8.17
C ARG A 29 -26.94 19.68 -8.71
N PHE A 30 -27.37 19.23 -9.89
CA PHE A 30 -28.53 19.74 -10.59
C PHE A 30 -29.55 18.63 -10.78
N GLU A 31 -30.74 18.82 -10.16
CA GLU A 31 -31.91 17.95 -10.37
C GLU A 31 -32.68 18.34 -11.64
N ASP A 32 -32.63 19.64 -12.00
CA ASP A 32 -33.29 20.17 -13.18
C ASP A 32 -32.43 19.90 -14.44
N THR A 33 -33.02 19.17 -15.39
CA THR A 33 -32.37 18.76 -16.63
C THR A 33 -31.99 19.94 -17.55
N ALA A 34 -32.78 21.02 -17.58
CA ALA A 34 -32.50 22.18 -18.43
C ALA A 34 -31.28 22.97 -17.93
N ILE A 35 -31.18 23.14 -16.61
CA ILE A 35 -30.03 23.81 -15.97
C ILE A 35 -28.79 22.94 -16.10
N ALA A 36 -28.91 21.63 -15.89
CA ALA A 36 -27.83 20.67 -16.03
C ALA A 36 -27.25 20.68 -17.45
N GLN A 37 -28.10 20.78 -18.49
CA GLN A 37 -27.66 20.78 -19.88
C GLN A 37 -26.82 22.04 -20.23
N LYS A 38 -27.18 23.20 -19.75
CA LYS A 38 -26.40 24.44 -19.93
C LYS A 38 -24.99 24.29 -19.34
N TYR A 39 -24.89 23.79 -18.10
CA TYR A 39 -23.58 23.63 -17.45
C TYR A 39 -22.77 22.43 -18.02
N LEU A 40 -23.43 21.45 -18.62
CA LEU A 40 -22.81 20.35 -19.31
C LEU A 40 -22.01 20.83 -20.53
N GLU A 41 -22.58 21.70 -21.35
CA GLU A 41 -21.87 22.28 -22.50
C GLU A 41 -20.65 23.09 -22.06
N MET A 42 -20.79 23.91 -21.02
CA MET A 42 -19.66 24.65 -20.44
C MET A 42 -18.61 23.71 -19.85
N LEU A 43 -19.00 22.63 -19.18
CA LEU A 43 -18.07 21.64 -18.65
C LEU A 43 -17.29 20.94 -19.77
N ILE A 44 -17.97 20.51 -20.84
CA ILE A 44 -17.33 19.83 -21.99
C ILE A 44 -16.24 20.72 -22.59
N SER A 45 -16.47 22.03 -22.71
CA SER A 45 -15.47 22.98 -23.22
C SER A 45 -14.24 23.10 -22.28
N GLN A 46 -14.45 22.91 -20.96
CA GLN A 46 -13.38 23.00 -19.96
C GLN A 46 -12.69 21.66 -19.66
N LEU A 47 -13.24 20.52 -20.07
CA LEU A 47 -12.68 19.19 -19.80
C LEU A 47 -11.20 19.06 -20.17
N PRO A 48 -10.73 19.55 -21.33
CA PRO A 48 -9.29 19.46 -21.66
C PRO A 48 -8.42 20.19 -20.64
N ILE A 49 -8.87 21.36 -20.19
CA ILE A 49 -8.17 22.17 -19.18
C ILE A 49 -8.18 21.46 -17.84
N ALA A 50 -9.34 20.95 -17.41
CA ALA A 50 -9.48 20.22 -16.16
C ALA A 50 -8.55 18.99 -16.14
N VAL A 51 -8.54 18.19 -17.19
CA VAL A 51 -7.68 17.01 -17.32
C VAL A 51 -6.22 17.41 -17.30
N ALA A 52 -5.80 18.40 -18.08
CA ALA A 52 -4.43 18.85 -18.14
C ALA A 52 -3.91 19.33 -16.78
N VAL A 53 -4.70 20.18 -16.09
CA VAL A 53 -4.34 20.72 -14.77
C VAL A 53 -4.18 19.58 -13.75
N HIS A 54 -5.13 18.65 -13.67
CA HIS A 54 -5.05 17.55 -12.72
C HIS A 54 -3.85 16.65 -13.00
N LEU A 55 -3.59 16.28 -14.27
CA LEU A 55 -2.45 15.44 -14.63
C LEU A 55 -1.11 16.10 -14.31
N VAL A 56 -0.98 17.42 -14.58
CA VAL A 56 0.24 18.19 -14.25
C VAL A 56 0.44 18.21 -12.74
N VAL A 57 -0.61 18.50 -11.95
CA VAL A 57 -0.52 18.50 -10.48
C VAL A 57 -0.16 17.11 -9.96
N TYR A 58 -0.77 16.04 -10.47
CA TYR A 58 -0.45 14.67 -10.07
C TYR A 58 1.00 14.31 -10.39
N PHE A 59 1.52 14.80 -11.50
CA PHE A 59 2.93 14.61 -11.85
C PHE A 59 3.86 15.35 -10.89
N VAL A 60 3.57 16.62 -10.54
CA VAL A 60 4.34 17.44 -9.59
C VAL A 60 4.35 16.78 -8.19
N PHE A 61 3.21 16.25 -7.76
CA PHE A 61 3.10 15.52 -6.49
C PHE A 61 3.72 14.12 -6.52
N LYS A 62 4.35 13.74 -7.66
CA LYS A 62 5.02 12.45 -7.89
C LYS A 62 4.11 11.25 -7.62
N LEU A 63 2.82 11.38 -7.93
CA LEU A 63 1.85 10.31 -7.73
C LEU A 63 2.06 9.13 -8.69
N TYR A 64 2.78 9.34 -9.80
CA TYR A 64 3.11 8.30 -10.79
C TYR A 64 4.47 7.61 -10.56
N GLY A 65 5.33 8.17 -9.70
CA GLY A 65 6.67 7.65 -9.44
C GLY A 65 6.80 6.75 -8.20
N ARG A 66 5.73 6.55 -7.44
CA ARG A 66 5.77 5.79 -6.19
C ARG A 66 5.51 4.31 -6.42
N VAL A 67 6.26 3.47 -5.71
CA VAL A 67 6.04 2.03 -5.74
C VAL A 67 4.77 1.70 -4.94
N TRP A 68 3.70 1.38 -5.61
CA TRP A 68 2.33 1.14 -5.10
C TRP A 68 2.25 0.07 -4.00
N ARG A 69 3.26 -0.75 -3.88
CA ARG A 69 3.35 -1.85 -2.90
C ARG A 69 3.46 -1.37 -1.46
N TYR A 70 3.94 -0.14 -1.24
CA TYR A 70 4.19 0.46 0.08
C TYR A 70 3.30 1.68 0.34
N ALA A 71 2.26 1.89 -0.45
CA ALA A 71 1.32 2.99 -0.29
C ALA A 71 0.71 2.98 1.12
N GLY A 72 1.09 3.94 1.94
CA GLY A 72 0.63 4.14 3.31
C GLY A 72 -0.33 5.32 3.43
N SER A 73 -0.63 5.72 4.67
CA SER A 73 -1.45 6.90 4.99
C SER A 73 -0.92 8.20 4.36
N ILE A 74 0.40 8.32 4.19
CA ILE A 74 1.06 9.48 3.57
C ILE A 74 0.63 9.66 2.10
N GLU A 75 0.36 8.57 1.39
CA GLU A 75 -0.07 8.65 -0.01
C GLU A 75 -1.51 9.15 -0.14
N LEU A 76 -2.40 8.76 0.77
CA LEU A 76 -3.76 9.29 0.82
C LEU A 76 -3.76 10.80 1.07
N VAL A 77 -2.92 11.28 1.99
CA VAL A 77 -2.75 12.72 2.23
C VAL A 77 -2.24 13.44 0.98
N ALA A 78 -1.28 12.85 0.26
CA ALA A 78 -0.78 13.41 -0.99
C ALA A 78 -1.85 13.49 -2.09
N ILE A 79 -2.74 12.47 -2.20
CA ILE A 79 -3.86 12.48 -3.13
C ILE A 79 -4.84 13.60 -2.79
N VAL A 80 -5.21 13.73 -1.51
CA VAL A 80 -6.12 14.80 -1.06
C VAL A 80 -5.53 16.18 -1.35
N ALA A 81 -4.27 16.40 -1.00
CA ALA A 81 -3.58 17.67 -1.24
C ALA A 81 -3.48 17.99 -2.74
N ALA A 82 -3.14 17.00 -3.57
CA ALA A 82 -3.06 17.17 -5.01
C ALA A 82 -4.42 17.54 -5.62
N ASN A 83 -5.52 16.91 -5.17
CA ASN A 83 -6.87 17.24 -5.65
C ASN A 83 -7.30 18.66 -5.25
N ILE A 84 -6.97 19.11 -4.04
CA ILE A 84 -7.26 20.47 -3.58
C ILE A 84 -6.51 21.48 -4.45
N VAL A 85 -5.21 21.28 -4.67
CA VAL A 85 -4.38 22.16 -5.49
C VAL A 85 -4.88 22.19 -6.94
N ALA A 86 -5.21 21.02 -7.50
CA ALA A 86 -5.73 20.93 -8.87
C ALA A 86 -7.07 21.64 -9.03
N ALA A 87 -8.00 21.46 -8.09
CA ALA A 87 -9.31 22.12 -8.13
C ALA A 87 -9.18 23.64 -8.01
N LEU A 88 -8.32 24.14 -7.13
CA LEU A 88 -8.05 25.58 -6.99
C LEU A 88 -7.42 26.16 -8.26
N SER A 89 -6.46 25.44 -8.85
CA SER A 89 -5.81 25.84 -10.10
C SER A 89 -6.80 25.88 -11.27
N TRP A 90 -7.63 24.82 -11.40
CA TRP A 90 -8.67 24.78 -12.42
C TRP A 90 -9.69 25.92 -12.24
N TYR A 91 -10.15 26.16 -11.02
CA TYR A 91 -11.04 27.29 -10.71
C TYR A 91 -10.42 28.64 -11.09
N GLY A 92 -9.15 28.88 -10.71
CA GLY A 92 -8.43 30.10 -11.05
C GLY A 92 -8.29 30.33 -12.55
N ILE A 93 -7.96 29.28 -13.31
CA ILE A 93 -7.88 29.34 -14.77
C ILE A 93 -9.26 29.62 -15.37
N SER A 94 -10.31 28.97 -14.88
CA SER A 94 -11.69 29.15 -15.36
C SER A 94 -12.18 30.59 -15.17
N ILE A 95 -11.81 31.25 -14.05
CA ILE A 95 -12.10 32.69 -13.85
C ILE A 95 -11.33 33.54 -14.86
N TYR A 96 -10.05 33.24 -15.09
CA TYR A 96 -9.20 34.02 -15.98
C TYR A 96 -9.69 34.02 -17.43
N ILE A 97 -10.31 32.92 -17.88
CA ILE A 97 -10.86 32.76 -19.23
C ILE A 97 -12.36 33.12 -19.35
N ASP A 98 -12.97 33.69 -18.29
CA ASP A 98 -14.40 34.06 -18.21
C ASP A 98 -15.37 32.89 -18.47
N LEU A 99 -14.94 31.66 -18.20
CA LEU A 99 -15.73 30.44 -18.36
C LEU A 99 -16.01 29.75 -17.00
N ALA A 100 -16.08 30.53 -15.89
CA ALA A 100 -16.20 29.94 -14.57
C ALA A 100 -17.55 29.22 -14.38
N LEU A 101 -17.44 27.95 -13.98
CA LEU A 101 -18.55 27.13 -13.50
C LEU A 101 -18.95 27.53 -12.06
N PRO A 102 -20.14 27.14 -11.58
CA PRO A 102 -20.49 27.31 -10.17
C PRO A 102 -19.42 26.68 -9.24
N ARG A 103 -19.02 27.41 -8.21
CA ARG A 103 -17.96 27.00 -7.27
C ARG A 103 -18.18 25.62 -6.67
N SER A 104 -19.44 25.25 -6.44
CA SER A 104 -19.79 23.93 -5.92
C SER A 104 -19.38 22.79 -6.83
N LEU A 105 -19.33 22.96 -8.16
CA LEU A 105 -18.90 21.91 -9.08
C LEU A 105 -17.44 21.54 -8.90
N TYR A 106 -16.55 22.50 -8.67
CA TYR A 106 -15.13 22.23 -8.40
C TYR A 106 -14.95 21.45 -7.09
N ILE A 107 -15.74 21.78 -6.05
CA ILE A 107 -15.71 21.11 -4.75
C ILE A 107 -16.22 19.67 -4.89
N PHE A 108 -17.36 19.47 -5.55
CA PHE A 108 -17.90 18.12 -5.77
C PHE A 108 -16.96 17.27 -6.63
N THR A 109 -16.41 17.83 -7.70
CA THR A 109 -15.44 17.13 -8.55
C THR A 109 -14.22 16.71 -7.75
N ALA A 110 -13.63 17.61 -6.95
CA ALA A 110 -12.49 17.28 -6.10
C ALA A 110 -12.81 16.18 -5.08
N SER A 111 -13.98 16.24 -4.44
CA SER A 111 -14.42 15.24 -3.46
C SER A 111 -14.60 13.86 -4.09
N ILE A 112 -15.25 13.79 -5.26
CA ILE A 112 -15.45 12.56 -6.01
C ILE A 112 -14.10 11.99 -6.50
N LEU A 113 -13.19 12.87 -6.95
CA LEU A 113 -11.84 12.45 -7.37
C LEU A 113 -11.03 11.83 -6.25
N VAL A 114 -11.11 12.35 -5.03
CA VAL A 114 -10.47 11.72 -3.87
C VAL A 114 -10.96 10.29 -3.69
N LEU A 115 -12.28 10.06 -3.85
CA LEU A 115 -12.86 8.72 -3.76
C LEU A 115 -12.45 7.82 -4.93
N PHE A 116 -12.48 8.32 -6.16
CA PHE A 116 -12.18 7.53 -7.35
C PHE A 116 -10.68 7.21 -7.45
N VAL A 117 -9.82 8.22 -7.35
CA VAL A 117 -8.37 8.04 -7.44
C VAL A 117 -7.83 7.33 -6.19
N GLY A 118 -8.29 7.69 -5.01
CA GLY A 118 -7.93 7.00 -3.77
C GLY A 118 -8.44 5.56 -3.75
N GLY A 119 -9.70 5.35 -4.13
CA GLY A 119 -10.35 4.04 -4.20
C GLY A 119 -9.69 3.12 -5.23
N SER A 120 -9.36 3.61 -6.43
CA SER A 120 -8.66 2.83 -7.45
C SER A 120 -7.31 2.33 -6.93
N ARG A 121 -6.54 3.17 -6.25
CA ARG A 121 -5.24 2.81 -5.69
C ARG A 121 -5.34 1.82 -4.54
N LEU A 122 -6.32 1.99 -3.66
CA LEU A 122 -6.62 1.01 -2.61
C LEU A 122 -7.06 -0.33 -3.20
N PHE A 123 -7.91 -0.31 -4.22
CA PHE A 123 -8.35 -1.52 -4.92
C PHE A 123 -7.17 -2.28 -5.53
N PHE A 124 -6.27 -1.62 -6.25
CA PHE A 124 -5.08 -2.26 -6.80
C PHE A 124 -4.16 -2.82 -5.72
N ARG A 125 -4.03 -2.17 -4.59
CA ARG A 125 -3.27 -2.66 -3.44
C ARG A 125 -3.86 -3.95 -2.87
N ILE A 126 -5.17 -3.94 -2.61
CA ILE A 126 -5.90 -5.10 -2.06
C ILE A 126 -5.85 -6.26 -3.05
N TYR A 127 -6.11 -6.00 -4.33
CA TYR A 127 -6.06 -6.99 -5.41
C TYR A 127 -4.66 -7.62 -5.56
N SER A 128 -3.62 -6.81 -5.50
CA SER A 128 -2.22 -7.26 -5.53
C SER A 128 -1.87 -8.16 -4.34
N CYS A 129 -2.38 -7.84 -3.14
CA CYS A 129 -2.25 -8.69 -1.96
C CYS A 129 -3.00 -10.03 -2.13
N PHE A 130 -4.20 -10.01 -2.70
CA PHE A 130 -5.00 -11.22 -2.92
C PHE A 130 -4.38 -12.15 -3.96
N ILE A 131 -3.92 -11.62 -5.10
CA ILE A 131 -3.27 -12.44 -6.16
C ILE A 131 -1.98 -13.06 -5.66
N ASN A 132 -1.16 -12.33 -4.92
CA ASN A 132 0.05 -12.91 -4.35
C ASN A 132 -0.27 -14.06 -3.37
N LYS A 133 -1.32 -13.92 -2.56
CA LYS A 133 -1.79 -15.03 -1.71
C LYS A 133 -2.28 -16.25 -2.53
N SER A 134 -2.99 -16.02 -3.62
CA SER A 134 -3.55 -17.10 -4.45
C SER A 134 -2.49 -17.84 -5.28
N LYS A 135 -1.50 -17.12 -5.83
CA LYS A 135 -0.40 -17.76 -6.59
C LYS A 135 0.45 -18.69 -5.73
N HIS A 136 0.57 -18.42 -4.42
CA HIS A 136 1.32 -19.26 -3.50
C HIS A 136 0.53 -20.46 -2.95
N LYS A 137 -0.79 -20.49 -3.08
CA LYS A 137 -1.62 -21.63 -2.67
C LYS A 137 -1.53 -22.82 -3.63
N PHE A 138 -1.01 -22.62 -4.85
CA PHE A 138 -0.94 -23.67 -5.89
C PHE A 138 0.43 -24.37 -5.98
N ILE A 139 1.44 -23.92 -5.22
CA ILE A 139 2.71 -24.63 -5.12
C ILE A 139 2.66 -25.45 -3.82
N SER A 140 2.06 -26.60 -3.89
CA SER A 140 2.11 -27.66 -2.88
C SER A 140 3.51 -28.32 -2.92
N SER A 141 4.54 -27.60 -2.48
CA SER A 141 5.78 -28.20 -2.03
C SER A 141 5.85 -28.09 -0.50
N LYS A 142 6.35 -29.14 0.15
CA LYS A 142 6.64 -29.21 1.58
C LYS A 142 7.25 -27.87 2.00
N LYS A 143 6.60 -27.14 2.93
CA LYS A 143 7.11 -25.87 3.42
C LYS A 143 8.21 -26.12 4.42
N ASP A 144 9.35 -25.49 4.26
CA ASP A 144 10.42 -25.53 5.25
C ASP A 144 9.94 -24.90 6.56
N LYS A 145 9.93 -25.66 7.62
CA LYS A 145 9.53 -25.23 8.96
C LYS A 145 10.69 -24.45 9.59
N VAL A 146 10.42 -23.19 9.94
CA VAL A 146 11.44 -22.26 10.43
C VAL A 146 11.21 -21.90 11.87
N LEU A 147 12.27 -21.92 12.67
CA LEU A 147 12.32 -21.41 14.04
C LEU A 147 13.16 -20.13 14.06
N ILE A 148 12.65 -19.04 14.64
CA ILE A 148 13.37 -17.76 14.75
C ILE A 148 13.92 -17.60 16.16
N VAL A 149 15.23 -17.46 16.29
CA VAL A 149 15.90 -17.20 17.57
C VAL A 149 16.06 -15.69 17.75
N GLY A 150 15.37 -15.15 18.76
CA GLY A 150 15.29 -13.72 19.08
C GLY A 150 13.89 -13.16 18.85
N ALA A 151 13.10 -13.06 19.95
CA ALA A 151 11.78 -12.44 19.97
C ALA A 151 11.92 -10.95 20.34
N GLY A 152 12.62 -10.18 19.51
CA GLY A 152 12.75 -8.73 19.56
C GLY A 152 12.34 -8.09 18.24
N ASP A 153 12.62 -6.78 18.09
CA ASP A 153 12.26 -6.02 16.88
C ASP A 153 12.85 -6.62 15.61
N ALA A 154 14.07 -7.13 15.67
CA ALA A 154 14.72 -7.81 14.54
C ALA A 154 13.98 -9.10 14.13
N GLY A 155 13.55 -9.91 15.12
CA GLY A 155 12.76 -11.12 14.89
C GLY A 155 11.37 -10.78 14.32
N ALA A 156 10.72 -9.75 14.85
CA ALA A 156 9.43 -9.29 14.36
C ALA A 156 9.51 -8.79 12.90
N LEU A 157 10.59 -8.07 12.56
CA LEU A 157 10.84 -7.61 11.20
C LEU A 157 11.08 -8.80 10.26
N LEU A 158 11.93 -9.75 10.67
CA LEU A 158 12.21 -10.95 9.89
C LEU A 158 10.94 -11.79 9.65
N LEU A 159 10.10 -11.98 10.68
CA LEU A 159 8.83 -12.67 10.52
C LEU A 159 7.93 -12.00 9.48
N ARG A 160 7.83 -10.66 9.52
CA ARG A 160 7.06 -9.90 8.53
C ARG A 160 7.62 -10.08 7.13
N GLU A 161 8.94 -10.06 6.99
CA GLU A 161 9.62 -10.26 5.72
C GLU A 161 9.41 -11.67 5.17
N LEU A 162 9.59 -12.71 6.00
CA LEU A 162 9.32 -14.09 5.62
C LEU A 162 7.86 -14.31 5.19
N ASN A 163 6.91 -13.73 5.92
CA ASN A 163 5.50 -13.79 5.58
C ASN A 163 5.15 -13.00 4.30
N GLN A 164 5.92 -11.97 3.96
CA GLN A 164 5.66 -11.09 2.81
C GLN A 164 6.31 -11.59 1.52
N TYR A 165 7.55 -12.08 1.59
CA TYR A 165 8.36 -12.41 0.41
C TYR A 165 8.54 -13.90 0.16
N HIS A 166 8.43 -14.74 1.19
CA HIS A 166 8.63 -16.19 1.12
C HIS A 166 7.34 -16.98 1.38
N ILE A 167 6.18 -16.37 1.08
CA ILE A 167 4.88 -17.03 1.19
C ILE A 167 4.88 -18.28 0.29
N GLY A 168 4.87 -19.46 0.90
CA GLY A 168 4.78 -20.75 0.19
C GLY A 168 6.02 -21.63 0.30
N LYS A 169 7.20 -21.12 0.62
CA LYS A 169 8.41 -21.91 0.82
C LYS A 169 8.75 -22.12 2.29
N ARG A 170 8.51 -21.15 3.16
CA ARG A 170 8.86 -21.17 4.59
C ARG A 170 7.64 -20.97 5.46
N GLN A 171 7.55 -21.71 6.55
CA GLN A 171 6.51 -21.56 7.57
C GLN A 171 7.18 -21.34 8.92
N VAL A 172 7.04 -20.14 9.50
CA VAL A 172 7.56 -19.87 10.84
C VAL A 172 6.67 -20.56 11.87
N ILE A 173 7.25 -21.50 12.62
CA ILE A 173 6.58 -22.30 13.66
C ILE A 173 6.54 -21.53 14.97
N GLY A 174 7.62 -20.82 15.33
CA GLY A 174 7.68 -20.07 16.59
C GLY A 174 8.95 -19.26 16.74
N PHE A 175 8.99 -18.53 17.85
CA PHE A 175 10.17 -17.81 18.32
C PHE A 175 10.82 -18.53 19.50
N ILE A 176 12.13 -18.31 19.65
CA ILE A 176 12.92 -18.65 20.83
C ILE A 176 13.47 -17.34 21.40
N ASP A 177 13.37 -17.15 22.71
CA ASP A 177 13.98 -15.98 23.39
C ASP A 177 14.38 -16.38 24.82
N ASP A 178 15.56 -15.93 25.25
CA ASP A 178 16.04 -16.19 26.60
C ASP A 178 15.34 -15.38 27.69
N ASP A 179 14.58 -14.38 27.29
CA ASP A 179 13.76 -13.57 28.20
C ASP A 179 12.52 -14.38 28.63
N LYS A 180 12.59 -14.92 29.84
CA LYS A 180 11.50 -15.71 30.44
C LYS A 180 10.16 -14.99 30.46
N THR A 181 10.16 -13.65 30.44
CA THR A 181 8.91 -12.86 30.43
C THR A 181 8.16 -12.92 29.12
N LYS A 182 8.83 -13.36 28.05
CA LYS A 182 8.25 -13.47 26.70
C LYS A 182 7.78 -14.89 26.39
N ILE A 183 8.32 -15.91 27.04
CA ILE A 183 7.98 -17.31 26.80
C ILE A 183 6.48 -17.52 26.99
N GLY A 184 5.86 -18.21 26.04
CA GLY A 184 4.41 -18.44 26.01
C GLY A 184 3.57 -17.31 25.44
N LYS A 185 4.12 -16.09 25.27
CA LYS A 185 3.42 -14.94 24.69
C LYS A 185 3.46 -14.96 23.15
N TYR A 186 2.58 -14.17 22.55
CA TYR A 186 2.52 -14.02 21.09
C TYR A 186 3.19 -12.72 20.65
N MET A 187 4.00 -12.80 19.60
CA MET A 187 4.59 -11.67 18.94
C MET A 187 4.28 -11.70 17.45
N VAL A 188 3.61 -10.66 16.95
CA VAL A 188 3.15 -10.57 15.55
C VAL A 188 2.34 -11.81 15.11
N GLY A 189 1.53 -12.36 16.03
CA GLY A 189 0.68 -13.53 15.77
C GLY A 189 1.38 -14.89 15.86
N THR A 190 2.69 -14.94 16.21
CA THR A 190 3.48 -16.16 16.37
C THR A 190 3.95 -16.31 17.82
N LYS A 191 3.86 -17.51 18.37
CA LYS A 191 4.15 -17.80 19.79
C LYS A 191 5.64 -17.90 20.06
N VAL A 192 6.11 -17.41 21.22
CA VAL A 192 7.44 -17.70 21.76
C VAL A 192 7.37 -19.05 22.47
N LEU A 193 8.06 -20.07 21.94
CA LEU A 193 7.91 -21.47 22.33
C LEU A 193 8.80 -21.83 23.53
N GLY A 194 9.96 -21.20 23.68
CA GLY A 194 10.89 -21.52 24.74
C GLY A 194 12.15 -20.67 24.71
N SER A 195 13.15 -21.10 25.47
CA SER A 195 14.50 -20.53 25.54
C SER A 195 15.47 -21.25 24.60
N ARG A 196 16.74 -20.80 24.58
CA ARG A 196 17.80 -21.46 23.81
C ARG A 196 18.00 -22.93 24.20
N ASP A 197 17.76 -23.29 25.46
CA ASP A 197 17.97 -24.63 25.97
C ASP A 197 16.93 -25.62 25.44
N ASP A 198 15.77 -25.09 24.97
CA ASP A 198 14.68 -25.88 24.42
C ASP A 198 14.81 -26.11 22.89
N ILE A 199 15.82 -25.50 22.22
CA ILE A 199 15.93 -25.51 20.75
C ILE A 199 15.95 -26.93 20.19
N VAL A 200 16.76 -27.83 20.77
CA VAL A 200 16.92 -29.21 20.26
C VAL A 200 15.60 -29.97 20.37
N ALA A 201 14.97 -29.92 21.55
CA ALA A 201 13.71 -30.61 21.78
C ALA A 201 12.57 -30.04 20.88
N LEU A 202 12.55 -28.73 20.69
CA LEU A 202 11.56 -28.09 19.81
C LEU A 202 11.83 -28.38 18.32
N ALA A 203 13.10 -28.44 17.91
CA ALA A 203 13.47 -28.79 16.56
C ALA A 203 12.98 -30.20 16.19
N ASP A 204 13.17 -31.14 17.06
CA ASP A 204 12.73 -32.53 16.88
C ASP A 204 11.20 -32.65 16.92
N ASN A 205 10.55 -32.04 17.93
CA ASN A 205 9.08 -32.14 18.10
C ASN A 205 8.29 -31.51 16.95
N TYR A 206 8.77 -30.40 16.41
CA TYR A 206 8.09 -29.67 15.31
C TYR A 206 8.66 -30.01 13.93
N GLU A 207 9.68 -30.88 13.87
CA GLU A 207 10.41 -31.21 12.62
C GLU A 207 10.88 -29.94 11.91
N ILE A 208 11.69 -29.14 12.59
CA ILE A 208 12.19 -27.87 12.08
C ILE A 208 13.27 -28.11 11.02
N ASP A 209 13.08 -27.54 9.84
CA ASP A 209 14.04 -27.64 8.73
C ASP A 209 15.11 -26.55 8.79
N GLU A 210 14.81 -25.35 9.34
CA GLU A 210 15.71 -24.21 9.34
C GLU A 210 15.59 -23.39 10.64
N ILE A 211 16.73 -22.97 11.20
CA ILE A 211 16.80 -22.07 12.35
C ILE A 211 17.45 -20.76 11.92
N ILE A 212 16.74 -19.63 12.09
CA ILE A 212 17.24 -18.30 11.72
C ILE A 212 17.47 -17.48 12.98
N ILE A 213 18.71 -16.96 13.13
CA ILE A 213 19.09 -16.15 14.28
C ILE A 213 18.86 -14.67 13.97
N ALA A 214 17.89 -14.05 14.63
CA ALA A 214 17.53 -12.64 14.48
C ALA A 214 18.01 -11.82 15.69
N MET A 215 19.31 -11.61 15.80
CA MET A 215 19.91 -10.82 16.88
C MET A 215 20.64 -9.58 16.36
N PRO A 216 20.59 -8.43 17.07
CA PRO A 216 21.42 -7.27 16.76
C PRO A 216 22.91 -7.62 16.85
N TYR A 217 23.71 -7.03 15.94
CA TYR A 217 25.15 -7.29 15.83
C TYR A 217 25.94 -7.09 17.16
N SER A 218 25.51 -6.16 17.99
CA SER A 218 26.10 -5.90 19.31
C SER A 218 25.99 -7.07 20.29
N LYS A 219 24.95 -7.88 20.19
CA LYS A 219 24.77 -9.09 21.01
C LYS A 219 25.51 -10.30 20.43
N ARG A 220 25.78 -10.33 19.14
CA ARG A 220 26.44 -11.44 18.43
C ARG A 220 27.85 -11.70 18.96
N LYS A 221 28.63 -10.65 19.29
CA LYS A 221 29.98 -10.79 19.89
C LYS A 221 30.00 -11.51 21.25
N LYS A 222 28.94 -11.35 22.05
CA LYS A 222 28.84 -11.99 23.36
C LYS A 222 28.60 -13.51 23.26
N TYR A 223 27.91 -13.93 22.21
CA TYR A 223 27.59 -15.34 21.97
C TYR A 223 28.77 -16.11 21.33
N GLN A 224 29.51 -15.51 20.39
CA GLN A 224 30.67 -16.16 19.77
C GLN A 224 31.79 -16.50 20.76
N ARG A 225 31.93 -15.72 21.86
CA ARG A 225 32.91 -16.02 22.91
C ARG A 225 32.59 -17.28 23.71
N ASN A 226 31.34 -17.68 23.82
CA ASN A 226 30.92 -18.84 24.64
C ASN A 226 31.03 -20.18 23.89
N TYR A 227 31.19 -20.16 22.57
CA TYR A 227 31.28 -21.38 21.75
C TYR A 227 32.71 -21.72 21.27
N GLN A 228 33.70 -20.91 21.66
CA GLN A 228 35.14 -21.24 21.35
C GLN A 228 35.75 -22.18 22.37
N HIS A 229 35.03 -22.63 23.38
CA HIS A 229 35.49 -23.52 24.43
C HIS A 229 34.74 -24.86 24.47
N LEU A 230 34.00 -25.20 23.43
CA LEU A 230 33.42 -26.52 23.17
C LEU A 230 34.01 -27.09 21.90
#